data_783d0c30eded2963764b633b80443382
#
_entry.id   783d0c30eded2963764b633b80443382
#
_cell.length_a   1.000
_cell.length_b   1.000
_cell.length_c   1.000
_cell.angle_alpha   90.00
_cell.angle_beta   90.00
_cell.angle_gamma   90.00
#
_symmetry.space_group_name_H-M   'P 1'
#
loop_
_entity.id
_entity.type
_entity.pdbx_description
1 polymer ?
#
loop_
_entity_poly.entity_id
_entity_poly.type
_entity_poly.pdbx_seq_one_letter_code
_entity_poly.pdbx_strand_id
1 'polypeptide(L)'
;MQSTVQSTLINIFDTEKTVELIQRVRAFVEQELYPLETTENLIGNFSIIEPVLHQKRKLVKAVGLWGLHLPMEDGGYGLTLCEFGRVSEILGTTPFGHFVFGCQSPDIGNTELMMKYASEQLKKKYLHPLLQGEIRSCFSMTEPEFAGSNPTRMATTAVREGNFYVINGHKWFTTAADGAAFAVVMAITNPEAAPHKRASQIVVPTNTPGFEIVRNIPIMGHSGDSWLSHSEVRYNNVRVPIENLIGNESEGFLLAQERLGPGRIHHCMRFIGIAERAFDMMCKRAASREIDATSTLGDKQFIQGFIAESRAEIDASRLLVLNTARTIDLLGASAARDQISAIKFYVANMFLRVIDRAIQTHGAAGTTSDFLLSFWYMHERGARIYDGADEVHKVALARSILKKYVSSTS
;
A
#
# COMPACT_ATOMS: atom_id res chain seq x y z
N MET A 1 1.56 -6.90 -32.59
CA MET A 1 2.96 -6.65 -32.17
C MET A 1 3.11 -7.24 -30.78
N GLN A 2 3.75 -8.41 -30.67
CA GLN A 2 4.03 -9.04 -29.37
C GLN A 2 4.98 -8.13 -28.60
N SER A 3 4.62 -7.81 -27.36
CA SER A 3 5.37 -6.88 -26.51
C SER A 3 6.77 -7.45 -26.21
N THR A 4 7.77 -6.67 -26.49
CA THR A 4 9.19 -6.90 -26.19
C THR A 4 9.52 -6.90 -24.69
N VAL A 5 8.55 -6.96 -23.82
CA VAL A 5 8.69 -7.00 -22.35
C VAL A 5 9.00 -8.41 -21.82
N GLN A 6 9.23 -9.38 -22.71
CA GLN A 6 9.44 -10.79 -22.33
C GLN A 6 10.78 -11.08 -21.62
N SER A 7 11.77 -10.17 -21.64
CA SER A 7 13.11 -10.46 -21.10
C SER A 7 13.31 -10.12 -19.61
N THR A 8 12.37 -9.43 -18.97
CA THR A 8 12.48 -9.04 -17.54
C THR A 8 11.69 -9.94 -16.59
N LEU A 9 11.12 -11.03 -17.08
CA LEU A 9 10.20 -11.86 -16.31
C LEU A 9 10.87 -12.84 -15.34
N ILE A 10 12.11 -13.26 -15.62
CA ILE A 10 12.82 -14.21 -14.75
C ILE A 10 13.83 -13.45 -13.91
N ASN A 11 13.62 -13.47 -12.60
CA ASN A 11 14.53 -12.91 -11.61
C ASN A 11 15.18 -14.07 -10.84
N ILE A 12 16.39 -13.85 -10.31
CA ILE A 12 17.09 -14.85 -9.48
C ILE A 12 16.28 -15.27 -8.23
N PHE A 13 15.26 -14.52 -7.87
CA PHE A 13 14.33 -14.82 -6.77
C PHE A 13 13.08 -15.59 -7.22
N ASP A 14 12.87 -15.78 -8.53
CA ASP A 14 11.68 -16.45 -9.05
C ASP A 14 11.85 -17.99 -8.96
N THR A 15 10.80 -18.66 -8.49
CA THR A 15 10.64 -20.11 -8.56
C THR A 15 9.79 -20.47 -9.80
N GLU A 16 9.79 -21.75 -10.22
CA GLU A 16 8.92 -22.20 -11.33
C GLU A 16 7.45 -21.85 -11.07
N LYS A 17 6.98 -22.08 -9.84
CA LYS A 17 5.64 -21.71 -9.39
C LYS A 17 5.36 -20.22 -9.55
N THR A 18 6.32 -19.38 -9.18
CA THR A 18 6.18 -17.92 -9.27
C THR A 18 6.14 -17.45 -10.71
N VAL A 19 6.96 -18.03 -11.59
CA VAL A 19 6.98 -17.67 -13.03
C VAL A 19 5.64 -17.95 -13.69
N GLU A 20 5.07 -19.14 -13.49
CA GLU A 20 3.74 -19.48 -14.03
C GLU A 20 2.65 -18.54 -13.49
N LEU A 21 2.66 -18.31 -12.17
CA LEU A 21 1.69 -17.44 -11.53
C LEU A 21 1.76 -16.00 -12.03
N ILE A 22 2.96 -15.44 -12.18
CA ILE A 22 3.19 -14.10 -12.73
C ILE A 22 2.63 -13.99 -14.15
N GLN A 23 2.83 -15.01 -14.99
CA GLN A 23 2.27 -15.02 -16.35
C GLN A 23 0.74 -14.99 -16.33
N ARG A 24 0.10 -15.79 -15.48
CA ARG A 24 -1.36 -15.83 -15.34
C ARG A 24 -1.90 -14.50 -14.81
N VAL A 25 -1.27 -13.93 -13.77
CA VAL A 25 -1.68 -12.64 -13.20
C VAL A 25 -1.50 -11.52 -14.23
N ARG A 26 -0.38 -11.50 -14.95
CA ARG A 26 -0.12 -10.52 -16.01
C ARG A 26 -1.17 -10.60 -17.12
N ALA A 27 -1.46 -11.79 -17.63
CA ALA A 27 -2.47 -11.98 -18.65
C ALA A 27 -3.84 -11.44 -18.19
N PHE A 28 -4.23 -11.71 -16.95
CA PHE A 28 -5.46 -11.17 -16.38
C PHE A 28 -5.44 -9.63 -16.31
N VAL A 29 -4.37 -9.05 -15.82
CA VAL A 29 -4.22 -7.59 -15.70
C VAL A 29 -4.31 -6.93 -17.09
N GLU A 30 -3.58 -7.44 -18.07
CA GLU A 30 -3.56 -6.89 -19.43
C GLU A 30 -4.91 -7.02 -20.15
N GLN A 31 -5.59 -8.14 -19.98
CA GLN A 31 -6.86 -8.40 -20.68
C GLN A 31 -8.07 -7.78 -19.99
N GLU A 32 -8.10 -7.78 -18.66
CA GLU A 32 -9.30 -7.46 -17.88
C GLU A 32 -9.24 -6.10 -17.18
N LEU A 33 -8.02 -5.56 -16.87
CA LEU A 33 -7.90 -4.33 -16.11
C LEU A 33 -7.37 -3.14 -16.93
N TYR A 34 -6.40 -3.33 -17.84
CA TYR A 34 -5.91 -2.23 -18.66
C TYR A 34 -6.99 -1.57 -19.52
N PRO A 35 -8.00 -2.30 -20.08
CA PRO A 35 -9.09 -1.66 -20.79
C PRO A 35 -9.99 -0.75 -19.96
N LEU A 36 -9.90 -0.85 -18.62
CA LEU A 36 -10.65 0.00 -17.69
C LEU A 36 -9.93 1.32 -17.35
N GLU A 37 -8.70 1.50 -17.81
CA GLU A 37 -7.86 2.68 -17.53
C GLU A 37 -8.27 3.88 -18.40
N THR A 38 -9.51 4.33 -18.28
CA THR A 38 -10.02 5.52 -18.97
C THR A 38 -9.93 6.74 -18.04
N THR A 39 -9.88 7.93 -18.62
CA THR A 39 -9.91 9.20 -17.86
C THR A 39 -11.10 9.26 -16.90
N GLU A 40 -12.28 8.86 -17.36
CA GLU A 40 -13.51 8.84 -16.57
C GLU A 40 -13.36 7.93 -15.34
N ASN A 41 -12.78 6.74 -15.51
CA ASN A 41 -12.59 5.76 -14.44
C ASN A 41 -11.47 6.13 -13.46
N LEU A 42 -10.54 7.00 -13.85
CA LEU A 42 -9.38 7.37 -13.03
C LEU A 42 -9.58 8.65 -12.23
N ILE A 43 -10.29 9.62 -12.80
CA ILE A 43 -10.46 10.95 -12.19
C ILE A 43 -11.92 11.21 -11.81
N GLY A 44 -12.83 10.41 -12.35
CA GLY A 44 -14.25 10.48 -12.04
C GLY A 44 -14.57 9.96 -10.63
N ASN A 45 -15.83 9.74 -10.42
CA ASN A 45 -16.33 9.13 -9.19
C ASN A 45 -16.06 7.61 -9.22
N PHE A 46 -15.18 7.12 -8.33
CA PHE A 46 -14.82 5.70 -8.27
C PHE A 46 -15.99 4.79 -7.91
N SER A 47 -17.03 5.31 -7.28
CA SER A 47 -18.28 4.56 -7.06
C SER A 47 -18.91 4.07 -8.35
N ILE A 48 -18.65 4.72 -9.49
CA ILE A 48 -19.15 4.30 -10.81
C ILE A 48 -18.43 3.04 -11.30
N ILE A 49 -17.10 2.96 -11.14
CA ILE A 49 -16.33 1.80 -11.59
C ILE A 49 -16.35 0.63 -10.58
N GLU A 50 -16.60 0.90 -9.31
CA GLU A 50 -16.56 -0.12 -8.25
C GLU A 50 -17.40 -1.37 -8.55
N PRO A 51 -18.66 -1.28 -9.09
CA PRO A 51 -19.42 -2.46 -9.49
C PRO A 51 -18.74 -3.30 -10.56
N VAL A 52 -18.04 -2.66 -11.51
CA VAL A 52 -17.25 -3.35 -12.55
C VAL A 52 -16.06 -4.07 -11.92
N LEU A 53 -15.34 -3.41 -11.02
CA LEU A 53 -14.23 -4.02 -10.30
C LEU A 53 -14.67 -5.20 -9.44
N HIS A 54 -15.85 -5.15 -8.83
CA HIS A 54 -16.43 -6.30 -8.12
C HIS A 54 -16.77 -7.47 -9.05
N GLN A 55 -17.17 -7.21 -10.30
CA GLN A 55 -17.30 -8.29 -11.29
C GLN A 55 -15.94 -8.90 -11.63
N LYS A 56 -14.89 -8.07 -11.78
CA LYS A 56 -13.52 -8.57 -12.00
C LYS A 56 -13.01 -9.40 -10.81
N ARG A 57 -13.36 -9.06 -9.56
CA ARG A 57 -13.09 -9.91 -8.38
C ARG A 57 -13.70 -11.31 -8.51
N LYS A 58 -14.93 -11.40 -9.02
CA LYS A 58 -15.58 -12.70 -9.27
C LYS A 58 -14.82 -13.51 -10.32
N LEU A 59 -14.32 -12.86 -11.38
CA LEU A 59 -13.49 -13.51 -12.39
C LEU A 59 -12.15 -13.98 -11.80
N VAL A 60 -11.47 -13.16 -10.99
CA VAL A 60 -10.24 -13.56 -10.28
C VAL A 60 -10.47 -14.82 -9.45
N LYS A 61 -11.59 -14.89 -8.73
CA LYS A 61 -11.98 -16.10 -7.96
C LYS A 61 -12.24 -17.30 -8.88
N ALA A 62 -12.97 -17.10 -9.97
CA ALA A 62 -13.34 -18.16 -10.90
C ALA A 62 -12.11 -18.79 -11.61
N VAL A 63 -11.07 -17.99 -11.89
CA VAL A 63 -9.82 -18.48 -12.48
C VAL A 63 -8.78 -18.92 -11.44
N GLY A 64 -9.17 -18.98 -10.15
CA GLY A 64 -8.33 -19.44 -9.07
C GLY A 64 -7.14 -18.52 -8.76
N LEU A 65 -7.28 -17.19 -8.89
CA LEU A 65 -6.22 -16.21 -8.57
C LEU A 65 -6.56 -15.35 -7.34
N TRP A 66 -7.52 -15.77 -6.53
CA TRP A 66 -7.90 -15.08 -5.30
C TRP A 66 -7.03 -15.51 -4.12
N GLY A 67 -6.74 -14.59 -3.20
CA GLY A 67 -6.04 -14.92 -1.96
C GLY A 67 -4.55 -15.21 -2.13
N LEU A 68 -3.89 -14.65 -3.15
CA LEU A 68 -2.47 -14.88 -3.44
C LEU A 68 -1.54 -14.53 -2.27
N HIS A 69 -1.93 -13.60 -1.41
CA HIS A 69 -1.20 -13.16 -0.22
C HIS A 69 -1.52 -13.97 1.03
N LEU A 70 -2.46 -14.92 0.96
CA LEU A 70 -2.92 -15.67 2.12
C LEU A 70 -2.15 -16.98 2.29
N PRO A 71 -2.02 -17.48 3.53
CA PRO A 71 -1.57 -18.83 3.82
C PRO A 71 -2.49 -19.89 3.19
N MET A 72 -1.98 -21.12 3.02
CA MET A 72 -2.77 -22.20 2.42
C MET A 72 -3.95 -22.62 3.29
N GLU A 73 -3.79 -22.58 4.62
CA GLU A 73 -4.84 -22.88 5.60
C GLU A 73 -6.02 -21.92 5.54
N ASP A 74 -5.80 -20.68 5.04
CA ASP A 74 -6.83 -19.66 4.84
C ASP A 74 -7.33 -19.58 3.39
N GLY A 75 -7.09 -20.62 2.61
CA GLY A 75 -7.53 -20.74 1.22
C GLY A 75 -6.67 -19.98 0.22
N GLY A 76 -5.45 -19.58 0.60
CA GLY A 76 -4.49 -18.88 -0.24
C GLY A 76 -3.49 -19.80 -0.93
N TYR A 77 -2.45 -19.16 -1.48
CA TYR A 77 -1.39 -19.83 -2.24
C TYR A 77 -0.16 -20.21 -1.39
N GLY A 78 -0.08 -19.73 -0.14
CA GLY A 78 1.08 -19.94 0.71
C GLY A 78 2.37 -19.43 0.08
N LEU A 79 2.31 -18.28 -0.59
CA LEU A 79 3.50 -17.64 -1.13
C LEU A 79 4.34 -17.06 0.01
N THR A 80 5.65 -17.13 -0.13
CA THR A 80 6.56 -16.34 0.70
C THR A 80 6.38 -14.85 0.41
N LEU A 81 6.84 -13.98 1.30
CA LEU A 81 6.77 -12.54 1.08
C LEU A 81 7.53 -12.11 -0.19
N CYS A 82 8.64 -12.77 -0.48
CA CYS A 82 9.41 -12.57 -1.69
C CYS A 82 8.61 -12.93 -2.94
N GLU A 83 7.97 -14.10 -2.98
CA GLU A 83 7.13 -14.55 -4.09
C GLU A 83 5.91 -13.66 -4.29
N PHE A 84 5.21 -13.32 -3.19
CA PHE A 84 4.09 -12.38 -3.28
C PHE A 84 4.54 -10.99 -3.72
N GLY A 85 5.73 -10.55 -3.35
CA GLY A 85 6.32 -9.31 -3.84
C GLY A 85 6.36 -9.24 -5.37
N ARG A 86 6.72 -10.34 -6.03
CA ARG A 86 6.72 -10.43 -7.50
C ARG A 86 5.32 -10.31 -8.10
N VAL A 87 4.33 -10.91 -7.46
CA VAL A 87 2.92 -10.74 -7.86
C VAL A 87 2.47 -9.29 -7.66
N SER A 88 2.78 -8.70 -6.50
CA SER A 88 2.43 -7.32 -6.17
C SER A 88 3.01 -6.30 -7.16
N GLU A 89 4.21 -6.56 -7.71
CA GLU A 89 4.79 -5.76 -8.80
C GLU A 89 3.88 -5.74 -10.02
N ILE A 90 3.37 -6.90 -10.45
CA ILE A 90 2.47 -6.97 -11.62
C ILE A 90 1.13 -6.26 -11.31
N LEU A 91 0.57 -6.49 -10.12
CA LEU A 91 -0.66 -5.81 -9.71
C LEU A 91 -0.49 -4.28 -9.64
N GLY A 92 0.72 -3.80 -9.33
CA GLY A 92 1.07 -2.38 -9.29
C GLY A 92 1.12 -1.70 -10.66
N THR A 93 1.14 -2.45 -11.78
CA THR A 93 1.16 -1.87 -13.14
C THR A 93 -0.17 -1.21 -13.53
N THR A 94 -1.21 -1.37 -12.73
CA THR A 94 -2.52 -0.75 -12.87
C THR A 94 -3.06 -0.24 -11.54
N PRO A 95 -3.84 0.85 -11.50
CA PRO A 95 -4.48 1.33 -10.28
C PRO A 95 -5.45 0.32 -9.65
N PHE A 96 -5.99 -0.59 -10.43
CA PHE A 96 -7.06 -1.52 -10.02
C PHE A 96 -6.57 -2.87 -9.51
N GLY A 97 -5.31 -3.24 -9.77
CA GLY A 97 -4.80 -4.60 -9.56
C GLY A 97 -4.98 -5.11 -8.13
N HIS A 98 -4.43 -4.40 -7.15
CA HIS A 98 -4.51 -4.82 -5.75
C HIS A 98 -5.95 -4.88 -5.23
N PHE A 99 -6.82 -3.94 -5.63
CA PHE A 99 -8.22 -3.96 -5.25
C PHE A 99 -8.93 -5.19 -5.81
N VAL A 100 -8.76 -5.47 -7.10
CA VAL A 100 -9.43 -6.59 -7.79
C VAL A 100 -8.96 -7.95 -7.26
N PHE A 101 -7.69 -8.07 -6.86
CA PHE A 101 -7.14 -9.31 -6.29
C PHE A 101 -7.32 -9.42 -4.77
N GLY A 102 -8.01 -8.47 -4.13
CA GLY A 102 -8.34 -8.52 -2.70
C GLY A 102 -7.16 -8.29 -1.75
N CYS A 103 -6.09 -7.66 -2.23
CA CYS A 103 -4.87 -7.36 -1.45
C CYS A 103 -4.54 -5.86 -1.40
N GLN A 104 -5.55 -5.00 -1.57
CA GLN A 104 -5.41 -3.55 -1.44
C GLN A 104 -5.16 -3.15 0.01
N SER A 105 -4.24 -2.19 0.24
CA SER A 105 -4.16 -1.52 1.54
C SER A 105 -5.37 -0.59 1.74
N PRO A 106 -5.93 -0.50 2.97
CA PRO A 106 -5.43 -1.05 4.24
C PRO A 106 -5.85 -2.50 4.53
N ASP A 107 -6.72 -3.12 3.71
CA ASP A 107 -7.30 -4.44 3.97
C ASP A 107 -6.24 -5.53 4.20
N ILE A 108 -5.21 -5.59 3.36
CA ILE A 108 -4.15 -6.61 3.50
C ILE A 108 -3.47 -6.53 4.87
N GLY A 109 -3.11 -5.33 5.34
CA GLY A 109 -2.47 -5.16 6.64
C GLY A 109 -3.42 -5.41 7.83
N ASN A 110 -4.70 -5.10 7.69
CA ASN A 110 -5.72 -5.41 8.70
C ASN A 110 -5.99 -6.92 8.74
N THR A 111 -5.97 -7.60 7.59
CA THR A 111 -6.06 -9.05 7.49
C THR A 111 -4.91 -9.72 8.25
N GLU A 112 -3.66 -9.39 7.95
CA GLU A 112 -2.47 -9.94 8.61
C GLU A 112 -2.51 -9.73 10.14
N LEU A 113 -2.92 -8.53 10.56
CA LEU A 113 -3.09 -8.20 11.97
C LEU A 113 -4.16 -9.07 12.64
N MET A 114 -5.34 -9.17 12.03
CA MET A 114 -6.47 -9.89 12.61
C MET A 114 -6.26 -11.41 12.61
N MET A 115 -5.61 -11.97 11.59
CA MET A 115 -5.25 -13.39 11.56
C MET A 115 -4.43 -13.78 12.80
N LYS A 116 -3.49 -12.92 13.19
CA LYS A 116 -2.54 -13.19 14.26
C LYS A 116 -3.08 -12.87 15.65
N TYR A 117 -3.87 -11.79 15.80
CA TYR A 117 -4.17 -11.20 17.09
C TYR A 117 -5.66 -11.08 17.45
N ALA A 118 -6.56 -11.22 16.48
CA ALA A 118 -7.99 -11.09 16.77
C ALA A 118 -8.54 -12.36 17.46
N SER A 119 -9.53 -12.16 18.33
CA SER A 119 -10.30 -13.25 18.91
C SER A 119 -11.09 -14.01 17.84
N GLU A 120 -11.46 -15.27 18.08
CA GLU A 120 -12.26 -16.05 17.13
C GLU A 120 -13.61 -15.40 16.82
N GLN A 121 -14.18 -14.67 17.77
CA GLN A 121 -15.39 -13.90 17.55
C GLN A 121 -15.17 -12.76 16.55
N LEU A 122 -14.09 -12.00 16.67
CA LEU A 122 -13.72 -10.95 15.73
C LEU A 122 -13.36 -11.52 14.36
N LYS A 123 -12.62 -12.63 14.32
CA LYS A 123 -12.30 -13.32 13.06
C LYS A 123 -13.56 -13.74 12.32
N LYS A 124 -14.49 -14.38 12.99
CA LYS A 124 -15.75 -14.81 12.39
C LYS A 124 -16.56 -13.63 11.85
N LYS A 125 -16.60 -12.51 12.62
CA LYS A 125 -17.47 -11.38 12.28
C LYS A 125 -16.87 -10.47 11.21
N TYR A 126 -15.56 -10.28 11.18
CA TYR A 126 -14.90 -9.27 10.34
C TYR A 126 -13.83 -9.85 9.43
N LEU A 127 -12.98 -10.76 9.94
CA LEU A 127 -11.87 -11.29 9.13
C LEU A 127 -12.36 -12.19 8.00
N HIS A 128 -13.25 -13.14 8.28
CA HIS A 128 -13.71 -14.07 7.23
C HIS A 128 -14.42 -13.34 6.09
N PRO A 129 -15.35 -12.39 6.30
CA PRO A 129 -15.93 -11.60 5.23
C PRO A 129 -14.89 -10.71 4.51
N LEU A 130 -13.87 -10.20 5.22
CA LEU A 130 -12.79 -9.43 4.63
C LEU A 130 -11.93 -10.30 3.69
N LEU A 131 -11.55 -11.51 4.12
CA LEU A 131 -10.84 -12.49 3.29
C LEU A 131 -11.61 -12.86 2.02
N GLN A 132 -12.93 -12.92 2.13
CA GLN A 132 -13.79 -13.16 0.97
C GLN A 132 -14.01 -11.89 0.11
N GLY A 133 -13.51 -10.74 0.53
CA GLY A 133 -13.71 -9.47 -0.18
C GLY A 133 -15.18 -9.03 -0.24
N GLU A 134 -15.97 -9.46 0.72
CA GLU A 134 -17.38 -9.08 0.88
C GLU A 134 -17.52 -7.74 1.57
N ILE A 135 -16.57 -7.42 2.44
CA ILE A 135 -16.45 -6.14 3.15
C ILE A 135 -15.07 -5.54 2.94
N ARG A 136 -14.95 -4.23 3.25
CA ARG A 136 -13.68 -3.51 3.32
C ARG A 136 -13.46 -2.99 4.74
N SER A 137 -12.22 -2.66 5.04
CA SER A 137 -11.80 -2.12 6.31
C SER A 137 -11.00 -0.82 6.13
N CYS A 138 -10.79 -0.09 7.22
CA CYS A 138 -9.85 1.01 7.26
C CYS A 138 -8.99 0.97 8.54
N PHE A 139 -7.90 1.76 8.55
CA PHE A 139 -7.01 1.87 9.70
C PHE A 139 -6.93 3.34 10.13
N SER A 140 -7.34 3.63 11.35
CA SER A 140 -7.53 4.98 11.87
C SER A 140 -6.50 5.28 12.96
N MET A 141 -5.38 5.94 12.59
CA MET A 141 -4.23 6.12 13.47
C MET A 141 -3.86 7.59 13.65
N THR A 142 -3.56 8.31 12.57
CA THR A 142 -3.03 9.67 12.62
C THR A 142 -4.11 10.70 13.01
N GLU A 143 -3.69 11.79 13.63
CA GLU A 143 -4.54 12.87 14.11
C GLU A 143 -4.07 14.21 13.52
N PRO A 144 -4.96 15.15 13.21
CA PRO A 144 -4.56 16.44 12.66
C PRO A 144 -3.76 17.31 13.65
N GLU A 145 -3.96 17.12 14.93
CA GLU A 145 -3.34 17.90 16.00
C GLU A 145 -1.89 17.51 16.28
N PHE A 146 -1.44 16.32 15.83
CA PHE A 146 -0.10 15.80 16.12
C PHE A 146 0.62 15.32 14.88
N ALA A 147 1.95 15.42 14.90
CA ALA A 147 2.78 14.91 13.83
C ALA A 147 2.71 13.37 13.75
N GLY A 148 2.24 12.83 12.63
CA GLY A 148 2.16 11.37 12.39
C GLY A 148 3.51 10.66 12.42
N SER A 149 4.64 11.40 12.32
CA SER A 149 5.99 10.88 12.51
C SER A 149 6.32 10.46 13.95
N ASN A 150 5.51 10.88 14.93
CA ASN A 150 5.58 10.43 16.31
C ASN A 150 4.30 9.71 16.71
N PRO A 151 4.16 8.41 16.42
CA PRO A 151 2.92 7.66 16.64
C PRO A 151 2.57 7.41 18.12
N THR A 152 3.42 7.83 19.05
CA THR A 152 3.14 7.77 20.48
C THR A 152 2.37 9.00 21.00
N ARG A 153 2.26 10.05 20.18
CA ARG A 153 1.49 11.26 20.48
C ARG A 153 0.14 11.16 19.79
N MET A 154 -0.91 11.02 20.57
CA MET A 154 -2.30 11.03 20.12
C MET A 154 -3.20 11.51 21.25
N ALA A 155 -4.41 11.98 20.92
CA ALA A 155 -5.42 12.43 21.87
C ALA A 155 -6.68 11.54 21.87
N THR A 156 -6.89 10.73 20.83
CA THR A 156 -8.03 9.81 20.79
C THR A 156 -7.96 8.85 21.96
N THR A 157 -9.01 8.80 22.76
CA THR A 157 -9.13 7.96 23.96
C THR A 157 -10.16 6.86 23.76
N ALA A 158 -9.98 5.74 24.47
CA ALA A 158 -10.97 4.69 24.63
C ALA A 158 -11.09 4.36 26.13
N VAL A 159 -12.09 4.94 26.77
CA VAL A 159 -12.34 4.77 28.20
C VAL A 159 -13.24 3.55 28.42
N ARG A 160 -12.82 2.66 29.33
CA ARG A 160 -13.61 1.48 29.66
C ARG A 160 -14.76 1.84 30.60
N GLU A 161 -15.98 1.55 30.18
CA GLU A 161 -17.22 1.69 30.93
C GLU A 161 -17.97 0.35 31.01
N GLY A 162 -17.72 -0.41 32.06
CA GLY A 162 -18.25 -1.77 32.22
C GLY A 162 -17.74 -2.69 31.13
N ASN A 163 -18.65 -3.21 30.30
CA ASN A 163 -18.33 -4.12 29.17
C ASN A 163 -18.16 -3.39 27.86
N PHE A 164 -17.88 -2.09 27.86
CA PHE A 164 -17.73 -1.28 26.68
C PHE A 164 -16.47 -0.41 26.73
N TYR A 165 -15.91 -0.07 25.56
CA TYR A 165 -15.07 1.08 25.37
C TYR A 165 -15.90 2.23 24.81
N VAL A 166 -15.72 3.44 25.36
CA VAL A 166 -16.27 4.70 24.83
C VAL A 166 -15.13 5.45 24.20
N ILE A 167 -15.19 5.63 22.88
CA ILE A 167 -14.11 6.21 22.07
C ILE A 167 -14.46 7.65 21.72
N ASN A 168 -13.53 8.57 22.01
CA ASN A 168 -13.61 9.97 21.66
C ASN A 168 -12.31 10.40 20.98
N GLY A 169 -12.40 11.09 19.83
CA GLY A 169 -11.23 11.57 19.17
C GLY A 169 -11.46 12.07 17.75
N HIS A 170 -10.35 12.51 17.14
CA HIS A 170 -10.33 13.06 15.79
C HIS A 170 -9.17 12.45 14.99
N LYS A 171 -9.50 11.78 13.94
CA LYS A 171 -8.54 11.09 13.06
C LYS A 171 -8.61 11.64 11.64
N TRP A 172 -7.50 11.59 10.93
CA TRP A 172 -7.45 11.96 9.52
C TRP A 172 -6.56 11.01 8.72
N PHE A 173 -6.60 11.13 7.38
CA PHE A 173 -5.97 10.19 6.47
C PHE A 173 -6.33 8.73 6.79
N THR A 174 -7.58 8.52 7.22
CA THR A 174 -8.14 7.18 7.40
C THR A 174 -8.53 6.66 6.01
N THR A 175 -7.55 6.04 5.35
CA THR A 175 -7.67 5.58 3.96
C THR A 175 -8.76 4.53 3.84
N ALA A 176 -9.58 4.64 2.79
CA ALA A 176 -10.71 3.75 2.47
C ALA A 176 -11.82 3.69 3.54
N ALA A 177 -11.92 4.69 4.44
CA ALA A 177 -13.00 4.73 5.42
C ALA A 177 -14.38 4.89 4.76
N ASP A 178 -14.43 5.58 3.63
CA ASP A 178 -15.64 5.69 2.81
C ASP A 178 -16.02 4.31 2.25
N GLY A 179 -17.14 3.77 2.73
CA GLY A 179 -17.62 2.44 2.40
C GLY A 179 -16.93 1.27 3.14
N ALA A 180 -16.02 1.51 4.11
CA ALA A 180 -15.51 0.46 4.98
C ALA A 180 -16.59 -0.04 5.93
N ALA A 181 -16.62 -1.34 6.22
CA ALA A 181 -17.53 -1.93 7.20
C ALA A 181 -17.04 -1.71 8.65
N PHE A 182 -15.74 -1.61 8.85
CA PHE A 182 -15.15 -1.35 10.15
C PHE A 182 -13.80 -0.63 10.03
N ALA A 183 -13.45 0.07 11.10
CA ALA A 183 -12.15 0.69 11.31
C ALA A 183 -11.37 -0.06 12.40
N VAL A 184 -10.08 -0.27 12.20
CA VAL A 184 -9.13 -0.59 13.28
C VAL A 184 -8.61 0.75 13.82
N VAL A 185 -8.96 1.08 15.04
CA VAL A 185 -8.74 2.40 15.65
C VAL A 185 -7.63 2.31 16.68
N MET A 186 -6.61 3.16 16.55
CA MET A 186 -5.61 3.41 17.59
C MET A 186 -6.17 4.43 18.59
N ALA A 187 -6.32 4.03 19.84
CA ALA A 187 -6.81 4.90 20.91
C ALA A 187 -6.08 4.65 22.24
N ILE A 188 -5.93 5.69 23.06
CA ILE A 188 -5.33 5.60 24.38
C ILE A 188 -6.31 4.92 25.33
N THR A 189 -5.91 3.77 25.86
CA THR A 189 -6.65 3.04 26.92
C THR A 189 -5.98 3.21 28.28
N ASN A 190 -4.67 3.46 28.32
CA ASN A 190 -3.91 3.62 29.56
C ASN A 190 -3.01 4.88 29.49
N PRO A 191 -3.54 6.07 29.84
CA PRO A 191 -2.80 7.34 29.75
C PRO A 191 -1.57 7.41 30.66
N GLU A 192 -1.56 6.67 31.78
CA GLU A 192 -0.48 6.69 32.77
C GLU A 192 0.70 5.79 32.38
N ALA A 193 0.53 4.92 31.40
CA ALA A 193 1.59 4.03 30.94
C ALA A 193 2.71 4.78 30.18
N ALA A 194 3.85 4.11 30.02
CA ALA A 194 4.92 4.59 29.15
C ALA A 194 4.40 4.86 27.72
N PRO A 195 4.94 5.85 26.99
CA PRO A 195 4.39 6.30 25.70
C PRO A 195 4.04 5.20 24.71
N HIS A 196 4.88 4.16 24.60
CA HIS A 196 4.64 3.02 23.69
C HIS A 196 3.61 2.00 24.21
N LYS A 197 3.13 2.15 25.44
CA LYS A 197 2.14 1.27 26.08
C LYS A 197 0.82 1.99 26.42
N ARG A 198 0.59 3.18 25.86
CA ARG A 198 -0.66 3.93 26.13
C ARG A 198 -1.82 3.49 25.29
N ALA A 199 -1.55 3.10 24.05
CA ALA A 199 -2.58 2.85 23.05
C ALA A 199 -2.89 1.36 22.89
N SER A 200 -4.15 1.11 22.52
CA SER A 200 -4.67 -0.18 22.10
C SER A 200 -5.26 -0.08 20.69
N GLN A 201 -5.54 -1.21 20.07
CA GLN A 201 -6.24 -1.28 18.79
C GLN A 201 -7.63 -1.88 18.98
N ILE A 202 -8.64 -1.17 18.53
CA ILE A 202 -10.05 -1.53 18.75
C ILE A 202 -10.79 -1.54 17.42
N VAL A 203 -11.54 -2.62 17.15
CA VAL A 203 -12.43 -2.70 15.98
C VAL A 203 -13.68 -1.89 16.22
N VAL A 204 -13.94 -0.91 15.38
CA VAL A 204 -15.13 -0.07 15.40
C VAL A 204 -15.92 -0.26 14.11
N PRO A 205 -17.13 -0.82 14.15
CA PRO A 205 -18.03 -0.82 12.98
C PRO A 205 -18.34 0.61 12.56
N THR A 206 -18.26 0.91 11.28
CA THR A 206 -18.42 2.29 10.77
C THR A 206 -19.86 2.80 10.87
N ASN A 207 -20.82 1.91 11.06
CA ASN A 207 -22.22 2.24 11.33
C ASN A 207 -22.53 2.45 12.83
N THR A 208 -21.51 2.44 13.72
CA THR A 208 -21.71 2.69 15.15
C THR A 208 -22.08 4.17 15.35
N PRO A 209 -23.13 4.49 16.16
CA PRO A 209 -23.47 5.87 16.47
C PRO A 209 -22.26 6.66 16.98
N GLY A 210 -22.06 7.86 16.44
CA GLY A 210 -20.92 8.73 16.77
C GLY A 210 -19.68 8.51 15.92
N PHE A 211 -19.62 7.49 15.05
CA PHE A 211 -18.62 7.42 13.98
C PHE A 211 -19.07 8.31 12.83
N GLU A 212 -18.28 9.33 12.51
CA GLU A 212 -18.63 10.35 11.52
C GLU A 212 -17.48 10.54 10.52
N ILE A 213 -17.74 10.34 9.24
CA ILE A 213 -16.84 10.81 8.16
C ILE A 213 -17.16 12.29 7.95
N VAL A 214 -16.21 13.16 8.30
CA VAL A 214 -16.35 14.62 8.14
C VAL A 214 -16.24 15.01 6.68
N ARG A 215 -15.24 14.45 5.99
CA ARG A 215 -14.99 14.63 4.55
C ARG A 215 -13.96 13.64 4.05
N ASN A 216 -13.90 13.46 2.74
CA ASN A 216 -12.73 12.89 2.09
C ASN A 216 -11.73 14.02 1.80
N ILE A 217 -10.48 13.84 2.25
CA ILE A 217 -9.43 14.85 2.18
C ILE A 217 -8.88 14.89 0.75
N PRO A 218 -8.85 16.06 0.08
CA PRO A 218 -8.29 16.15 -1.26
C PRO A 218 -6.76 16.03 -1.24
N ILE A 219 -6.24 15.04 -1.97
CA ILE A 219 -4.81 14.86 -2.20
C ILE A 219 -4.45 15.55 -3.51
N MET A 220 -3.64 16.60 -3.44
CA MET A 220 -3.26 17.42 -4.60
C MET A 220 -4.46 17.88 -5.45
N GLY A 221 -5.59 18.17 -4.79
CA GLY A 221 -6.83 18.66 -5.41
C GLY A 221 -7.84 17.57 -5.77
N HIS A 222 -7.52 16.28 -5.60
CA HIS A 222 -8.43 15.18 -5.89
C HIS A 222 -8.85 14.47 -4.59
N SER A 223 -10.16 14.47 -4.28
CA SER A 223 -10.67 13.93 -3.02
C SER A 223 -10.71 12.40 -2.97
N GLY A 224 -10.89 11.75 -4.10
CA GLY A 224 -11.19 10.32 -4.13
C GLY A 224 -12.50 9.97 -3.40
N ASP A 225 -13.00 8.80 -3.67
CA ASP A 225 -14.15 8.20 -2.98
C ASP A 225 -13.92 6.69 -2.80
N SER A 226 -14.79 6.02 -2.05
CA SER A 226 -14.71 4.61 -1.80
C SER A 226 -13.31 4.17 -1.31
N TRP A 227 -12.72 3.14 -1.90
CA TRP A 227 -11.41 2.61 -1.52
C TRP A 227 -10.21 3.53 -1.81
N LEU A 228 -10.38 4.57 -2.63
CA LEU A 228 -9.37 5.62 -2.88
C LEU A 228 -9.56 6.86 -1.99
N SER A 229 -10.53 6.86 -1.09
CA SER A 229 -10.71 7.96 -0.15
C SER A 229 -9.61 8.01 0.92
N HIS A 230 -9.36 9.23 1.42
CA HIS A 230 -8.56 9.48 2.61
C HIS A 230 -9.40 10.33 3.55
N SER A 231 -10.12 9.70 4.47
CA SER A 231 -11.15 10.40 5.22
C SER A 231 -10.63 11.07 6.48
N GLU A 232 -11.24 12.20 6.82
CA GLU A 232 -11.23 12.81 8.14
C GLU A 232 -12.40 12.23 8.92
N VAL A 233 -12.14 11.67 10.12
CA VAL A 233 -13.12 10.92 10.90
C VAL A 233 -13.17 11.45 12.32
N ARG A 234 -14.38 11.66 12.85
CA ARG A 234 -14.64 11.96 14.26
C ARG A 234 -15.28 10.77 14.98
N TYR A 235 -14.87 10.58 16.20
CA TYR A 235 -15.40 9.62 17.14
C TYR A 235 -16.04 10.40 18.30
N ASN A 236 -17.37 10.43 18.36
CA ASN A 236 -18.15 11.18 19.34
C ASN A 236 -18.89 10.18 20.23
N ASN A 237 -18.32 9.83 21.39
CA ASN A 237 -18.87 8.82 22.32
C ASN A 237 -19.21 7.49 21.63
N VAL A 238 -18.34 7.05 20.71
CA VAL A 238 -18.51 5.79 20.00
C VAL A 238 -18.36 4.63 20.96
N ARG A 239 -19.45 3.87 21.16
CA ARG A 239 -19.52 2.80 22.14
C ARG A 239 -19.43 1.42 21.49
N VAL A 240 -18.39 0.66 21.83
CA VAL A 240 -18.15 -0.69 21.30
C VAL A 240 -17.87 -1.67 22.43
N PRO A 241 -18.23 -2.98 22.29
CA PRO A 241 -17.91 -4.00 23.27
C PRO A 241 -16.41 -4.14 23.54
N ILE A 242 -16.02 -4.53 24.75
CA ILE A 242 -14.60 -4.75 25.09
C ILE A 242 -13.98 -5.89 24.29
N GLU A 243 -14.78 -6.82 23.79
CA GLU A 243 -14.39 -7.92 22.91
C GLU A 243 -13.91 -7.44 21.55
N ASN A 244 -14.13 -6.18 21.19
CA ASN A 244 -13.62 -5.56 19.97
C ASN A 244 -12.13 -5.18 20.06
N LEU A 245 -11.47 -5.42 21.19
CA LEU A 245 -10.03 -5.25 21.36
C LEU A 245 -9.26 -6.29 20.51
N ILE A 246 -8.26 -5.83 19.78
CA ILE A 246 -7.31 -6.70 19.07
C ILE A 246 -6.07 -6.89 19.95
N GLY A 247 -5.69 -8.14 20.22
CA GLY A 247 -4.59 -8.48 21.12
C GLY A 247 -4.92 -8.09 22.58
N ASN A 248 -3.94 -7.50 23.27
CA ASN A 248 -4.09 -7.06 24.66
C ASN A 248 -4.14 -5.52 24.76
N GLU A 249 -4.72 -5.01 25.85
CA GLU A 249 -4.62 -3.58 26.17
C GLU A 249 -3.14 -3.14 26.25
N SER A 250 -2.89 -1.91 25.82
CA SER A 250 -1.56 -1.29 25.86
C SER A 250 -0.53 -1.87 24.85
N GLU A 251 -0.95 -2.76 23.96
CA GLU A 251 -0.11 -3.33 22.91
C GLU A 251 -0.30 -2.68 21.53
N GLY A 252 -1.18 -1.69 21.42
CA GLY A 252 -1.55 -1.12 20.12
C GLY A 252 -0.37 -0.61 19.30
N PHE A 253 0.65 -0.03 19.93
CA PHE A 253 1.87 0.40 19.24
C PHE A 253 2.68 -0.78 18.68
N LEU A 254 2.85 -1.84 19.47
CA LEU A 254 3.55 -3.07 19.05
C LEU A 254 2.86 -3.68 17.83
N LEU A 255 1.55 -3.84 17.91
CA LEU A 255 0.73 -4.39 16.82
C LEU A 255 0.81 -3.53 15.55
N ALA A 256 0.83 -2.20 15.70
CA ALA A 256 1.00 -1.30 14.56
C ALA A 256 2.37 -1.49 13.88
N GLN A 257 3.46 -1.70 14.64
CA GLN A 257 4.78 -1.96 14.08
C GLN A 257 4.86 -3.29 13.33
N GLU A 258 4.22 -4.34 13.86
CA GLU A 258 4.18 -5.65 13.20
C GLU A 258 3.38 -5.61 11.90
N ARG A 259 2.25 -4.90 11.87
CA ARG A 259 1.44 -4.65 10.68
C ARG A 259 2.22 -3.90 9.59
N LEU A 260 3.00 -2.89 9.97
CA LEU A 260 3.73 -2.04 9.03
C LEU A 260 5.00 -2.69 8.46
N GLY A 261 5.52 -3.75 9.04
CA GLY A 261 6.73 -4.45 8.58
C GLY A 261 6.56 -5.03 7.16
N PRO A 262 5.73 -6.06 6.97
CA PRO A 262 5.41 -6.63 5.66
C PRO A 262 4.75 -5.63 4.71
N GLY A 263 3.90 -4.75 5.22
CA GLY A 263 3.22 -3.71 4.43
C GLY A 263 4.18 -2.83 3.62
N ARG A 264 5.38 -2.56 4.13
CA ARG A 264 6.40 -1.79 3.40
C ARG A 264 6.96 -2.54 2.20
N ILE A 265 7.06 -3.87 2.24
CA ILE A 265 7.42 -4.68 1.07
C ILE A 265 6.33 -4.60 0.01
N HIS A 266 5.06 -4.76 0.40
CA HIS A 266 3.93 -4.67 -0.52
C HIS A 266 3.89 -3.32 -1.23
N HIS A 267 4.05 -2.23 -0.50
CA HIS A 267 4.11 -0.88 -1.08
C HIS A 267 5.30 -0.71 -2.02
N CYS A 268 6.50 -1.12 -1.61
CA CYS A 268 7.69 -0.96 -2.46
C CYS A 268 7.58 -1.76 -3.76
N MET A 269 7.05 -2.98 -3.74
CA MET A 269 6.85 -3.77 -4.96
C MET A 269 5.77 -3.16 -5.86
N ARG A 270 4.68 -2.64 -5.27
CA ARG A 270 3.67 -1.88 -6.02
C ARG A 270 4.27 -0.64 -6.70
N PHE A 271 5.14 0.11 -6.01
CA PHE A 271 5.83 1.27 -6.60
C PHE A 271 6.76 0.88 -7.75
N ILE A 272 7.41 -0.28 -7.66
CA ILE A 272 8.21 -0.83 -8.76
C ILE A 272 7.32 -1.15 -9.96
N GLY A 273 6.13 -1.73 -9.74
CA GLY A 273 5.14 -1.98 -10.79
C GLY A 273 4.68 -0.71 -11.50
N ILE A 274 4.39 0.34 -10.72
CA ILE A 274 4.06 1.67 -11.26
C ILE A 274 5.23 2.22 -12.09
N ALA A 275 6.46 2.13 -11.58
CA ALA A 275 7.65 2.61 -12.27
C ALA A 275 7.87 1.85 -13.59
N GLU A 276 7.67 0.52 -13.61
CA GLU A 276 7.75 -0.29 -14.84
C GLU A 276 6.73 0.15 -15.89
N ARG A 277 5.49 0.39 -15.48
CA ARG A 277 4.45 0.86 -16.39
C ARG A 277 4.75 2.26 -16.93
N ALA A 278 5.18 3.18 -16.06
CA ALA A 278 5.59 4.54 -16.47
C ALA A 278 6.80 4.50 -17.41
N PHE A 279 7.75 3.60 -17.15
CA PHE A 279 8.91 3.37 -18.01
C PHE A 279 8.51 2.84 -19.39
N ASP A 280 7.59 1.86 -19.46
CA ASP A 280 7.06 1.35 -20.73
C ASP A 280 6.37 2.46 -21.54
N MET A 281 5.54 3.28 -20.87
CA MET A 281 4.89 4.45 -21.51
C MET A 281 5.93 5.45 -22.02
N MET A 282 6.97 5.75 -21.25
CA MET A 282 8.07 6.62 -21.64
C MET A 282 8.79 6.10 -22.88
N CYS A 283 9.15 4.82 -22.90
CA CYS A 283 9.82 4.19 -24.04
C CYS A 283 8.95 4.20 -25.31
N LYS A 284 7.66 3.84 -25.17
CA LYS A 284 6.72 3.88 -26.30
C LYS A 284 6.57 5.29 -26.87
N ARG A 285 6.46 6.29 -25.99
CA ARG A 285 6.40 7.69 -26.40
C ARG A 285 7.67 8.13 -27.10
N ALA A 286 8.83 7.80 -26.55
CA ALA A 286 10.12 8.17 -27.13
C ALA A 286 10.30 7.57 -28.52
N ALA A 287 9.96 6.29 -28.71
CA ALA A 287 10.12 5.59 -29.98
C ALA A 287 9.13 6.04 -31.08
N SER A 288 7.95 6.53 -30.69
CA SER A 288 6.89 6.86 -31.66
C SER A 288 6.71 8.36 -31.92
N ARG A 289 7.25 9.24 -31.07
CA ARG A 289 7.04 10.69 -31.21
C ARG A 289 8.03 11.28 -32.20
N GLU A 290 7.58 11.57 -33.39
CA GLU A 290 8.35 12.25 -34.42
C GLU A 290 8.70 13.67 -33.99
N ILE A 291 9.94 14.09 -34.23
CA ILE A 291 10.43 15.46 -34.08
C ILE A 291 10.58 16.10 -35.45
N ASP A 292 11.06 15.33 -36.41
CA ASP A 292 11.15 15.70 -37.81
C ASP A 292 10.98 14.45 -38.69
N ALA A 293 11.07 14.61 -40.00
CA ALA A 293 10.85 13.52 -40.99
C ALA A 293 11.77 12.30 -40.84
N THR A 294 12.87 12.43 -40.09
CA THR A 294 13.92 11.41 -39.98
C THR A 294 14.27 11.00 -38.57
N SER A 295 13.68 11.68 -37.55
CA SER A 295 14.05 11.42 -36.16
C SER A 295 12.83 11.43 -35.22
N THR A 296 12.97 10.60 -34.19
CA THR A 296 12.02 10.52 -33.08
C THR A 296 12.58 11.17 -31.81
N LEU A 297 11.74 11.29 -30.81
CA LEU A 297 12.17 11.75 -29.48
C LEU A 297 13.23 10.81 -28.86
N GLY A 298 13.18 9.51 -29.19
CA GLY A 298 14.16 8.51 -28.75
C GLY A 298 15.59 8.70 -29.28
N ASP A 299 15.77 9.49 -30.35
CA ASP A 299 17.08 9.84 -30.89
C ASP A 299 17.79 10.95 -30.10
N LYS A 300 17.11 11.57 -29.12
CA LYS A 300 17.67 12.67 -28.32
C LYS A 300 18.38 12.14 -27.08
N GLN A 301 19.62 12.56 -26.88
CA GLN A 301 20.51 12.06 -25.81
C GLN A 301 19.92 12.22 -24.39
N PHE A 302 19.22 13.33 -24.09
CA PHE A 302 18.58 13.50 -22.79
C PHE A 302 17.48 12.47 -22.52
N ILE A 303 16.71 12.10 -23.54
CA ILE A 303 15.69 11.06 -23.43
C ILE A 303 16.32 9.67 -23.27
N GLN A 304 17.39 9.40 -24.01
CA GLN A 304 18.18 8.17 -23.84
C GLN A 304 18.75 8.08 -22.41
N GLY A 305 19.22 9.20 -21.87
CA GLY A 305 19.64 9.31 -20.46
C GLY A 305 18.52 8.96 -19.50
N PHE A 306 17.32 9.54 -19.65
CA PHE A 306 16.14 9.22 -18.81
C PHE A 306 15.80 7.73 -18.85
N ILE A 307 15.84 7.11 -20.04
CA ILE A 307 15.56 5.69 -20.22
C ILE A 307 16.61 4.83 -19.50
N ALA A 308 17.90 5.10 -19.74
CA ALA A 308 19.01 4.32 -19.16
C ALA A 308 19.04 4.42 -17.63
N GLU A 309 18.92 5.63 -17.08
CA GLU A 309 18.89 5.87 -15.62
C GLU A 309 17.67 5.22 -14.98
N SER A 310 16.48 5.36 -15.59
CA SER A 310 15.26 4.77 -15.05
C SER A 310 15.35 3.25 -15.01
N ARG A 311 15.90 2.61 -16.06
CA ARG A 311 16.09 1.16 -16.07
C ARG A 311 17.01 0.70 -14.94
N ALA A 312 18.16 1.33 -14.80
CA ALA A 312 19.12 0.99 -13.74
C ALA A 312 18.53 1.19 -12.34
N GLU A 313 17.83 2.30 -12.11
CA GLU A 313 17.20 2.61 -10.82
C GLU A 313 16.07 1.63 -10.47
N ILE A 314 15.24 1.23 -11.41
CA ILE A 314 14.16 0.26 -11.20
C ILE A 314 14.75 -1.12 -10.85
N ASP A 315 15.75 -1.58 -11.61
CA ASP A 315 16.36 -2.90 -11.38
C ASP A 315 17.07 -2.95 -10.03
N ALA A 316 17.84 -1.93 -9.68
CA ALA A 316 18.50 -1.83 -8.37
C ALA A 316 17.47 -1.83 -7.23
N SER A 317 16.37 -1.09 -7.38
CA SER A 317 15.29 -1.03 -6.39
C SER A 317 14.61 -2.38 -6.21
N ARG A 318 14.30 -3.07 -7.30
CA ARG A 318 13.70 -4.41 -7.27
C ARG A 318 14.58 -5.41 -6.51
N LEU A 319 15.85 -5.47 -6.84
CA LEU A 319 16.80 -6.36 -6.17
C LEU A 319 16.90 -6.06 -4.68
N LEU A 320 16.95 -4.77 -4.30
CA LEU A 320 17.01 -4.36 -2.90
C LEU A 320 15.75 -4.79 -2.12
N VAL A 321 14.56 -4.62 -2.70
CA VAL A 321 13.30 -5.01 -2.05
C VAL A 321 13.17 -6.53 -1.95
N LEU A 322 13.46 -7.27 -3.01
CA LEU A 322 13.37 -8.73 -3.00
C LEU A 322 14.38 -9.35 -2.03
N ASN A 323 15.60 -8.81 -1.95
CA ASN A 323 16.57 -9.21 -0.95
C ASN A 323 16.07 -8.95 0.48
N THR A 324 15.40 -7.82 0.71
CA THR A 324 14.79 -7.50 2.01
C THR A 324 13.65 -8.46 2.33
N ALA A 325 12.77 -8.74 1.36
CA ALA A 325 11.68 -9.70 1.51
C ALA A 325 12.22 -11.11 1.83
N ARG A 326 13.25 -11.56 1.11
CA ARG A 326 13.91 -12.83 1.38
C ARG A 326 14.54 -12.90 2.77
N THR A 327 15.11 -11.79 3.25
CA THR A 327 15.62 -11.71 4.62
C THR A 327 14.48 -11.86 5.64
N ILE A 328 13.33 -11.26 5.40
CA ILE A 328 12.14 -11.40 6.25
C ILE A 328 11.65 -12.86 6.26
N ASP A 329 11.55 -13.49 5.10
CA ASP A 329 11.13 -14.89 4.96
C ASP A 329 12.03 -15.86 5.74
N LEU A 330 13.34 -15.60 5.75
CA LEU A 330 14.32 -16.51 6.40
C LEU A 330 14.57 -16.21 7.88
N LEU A 331 14.56 -14.93 8.27
CA LEU A 331 15.07 -14.48 9.57
C LEU A 331 14.06 -13.63 10.36
N GLY A 332 12.91 -13.31 9.75
CA GLY A 332 11.87 -12.47 10.33
C GLY A 332 12.12 -10.97 10.16
N ALA A 333 11.07 -10.18 10.34
CA ALA A 333 11.08 -8.72 10.11
C ALA A 333 12.05 -7.96 11.04
N SER A 334 12.31 -8.48 12.25
CA SER A 334 13.25 -7.87 13.20
C SER A 334 14.68 -7.86 12.66
N ALA A 335 15.11 -8.93 12.00
CA ALA A 335 16.43 -9.03 11.38
C ALA A 335 16.58 -8.09 10.16
N ALA A 336 15.51 -7.84 9.46
CA ALA A 336 15.48 -6.97 8.27
C ALA A 336 15.19 -5.48 8.55
N ARG A 337 15.15 -5.04 9.82
CA ARG A 337 14.71 -3.68 10.21
C ARG A 337 15.43 -2.56 9.46
N ASP A 338 16.75 -2.65 9.33
CA ASP A 338 17.55 -1.63 8.65
C ASP A 338 17.28 -1.63 7.14
N GLN A 339 17.14 -2.81 6.55
CA GLN A 339 16.78 -2.99 5.13
C GLN A 339 15.38 -2.45 4.85
N ILE A 340 14.39 -2.75 5.71
CA ILE A 340 13.02 -2.22 5.61
C ILE A 340 13.03 -0.69 5.63
N SER A 341 13.84 -0.07 6.48
CA SER A 341 14.00 1.38 6.48
C SER A 341 14.64 1.91 5.19
N ALA A 342 15.66 1.22 4.69
CA ALA A 342 16.36 1.62 3.46
C ALA A 342 15.44 1.58 2.23
N ILE A 343 14.71 0.49 2.02
CA ILE A 343 13.83 0.35 0.85
C ILE A 343 12.73 1.41 0.84
N LYS A 344 12.16 1.75 2.01
CA LYS A 344 11.00 2.64 2.10
C LYS A 344 11.28 4.02 1.51
N PHE A 345 12.38 4.66 1.89
CA PHE A 345 12.70 5.97 1.31
C PHE A 345 13.35 5.87 -0.07
N TYR A 346 14.15 4.83 -0.33
CA TYR A 346 14.87 4.70 -1.60
C TYR A 346 13.91 4.46 -2.76
N VAL A 347 13.01 3.48 -2.62
CA VAL A 347 12.05 3.11 -3.67
C VAL A 347 11.01 4.20 -3.89
N ALA A 348 10.51 4.84 -2.82
CA ALA A 348 9.56 5.94 -2.93
C ALA A 348 10.12 7.13 -3.73
N ASN A 349 11.41 7.42 -3.58
CA ASN A 349 12.07 8.46 -4.37
C ASN A 349 12.36 8.00 -5.81
N MET A 350 12.74 6.74 -6.01
CA MET A 350 13.03 6.18 -7.32
C MET A 350 11.81 6.28 -8.24
N PHE A 351 10.67 5.70 -7.82
CA PHE A 351 9.51 5.62 -8.72
C PHE A 351 8.95 7.02 -9.06
N LEU A 352 9.00 7.97 -8.14
CA LEU A 352 8.60 9.36 -8.44
C LEU A 352 9.51 10.00 -9.49
N ARG A 353 10.84 9.75 -9.44
CA ARG A 353 11.74 10.21 -10.51
C ARG A 353 11.42 9.58 -11.87
N VAL A 354 11.09 8.28 -11.88
CA VAL A 354 10.71 7.60 -13.12
C VAL A 354 9.42 8.16 -13.70
N ILE A 355 8.39 8.39 -12.86
CA ILE A 355 7.14 9.02 -13.30
C ILE A 355 7.41 10.44 -13.82
N ASP A 356 8.21 11.24 -13.12
CA ASP A 356 8.55 12.61 -13.52
C ASP A 356 9.24 12.62 -14.89
N ARG A 357 10.24 11.76 -15.12
CA ARG A 357 10.89 11.61 -16.43
C ARG A 357 9.91 11.16 -17.52
N ALA A 358 8.97 10.27 -17.18
CA ALA A 358 7.93 9.84 -18.11
C ALA A 358 6.99 10.99 -18.47
N ILE A 359 6.55 11.79 -17.50
CA ILE A 359 5.76 13.01 -17.72
C ILE A 359 6.53 13.97 -18.63
N GLN A 360 7.81 14.24 -18.32
CA GLN A 360 8.65 15.13 -19.10
C GLN A 360 8.80 14.66 -20.55
N THR A 361 8.93 13.35 -20.77
CA THR A 361 9.01 12.75 -22.11
C THR A 361 7.69 12.88 -22.90
N HIS A 362 6.56 12.89 -22.22
CA HIS A 362 5.25 13.12 -22.85
C HIS A 362 4.99 14.60 -23.14
N GLY A 363 5.74 15.52 -22.53
CA GLY A 363 5.52 16.96 -22.63
C GLY A 363 4.20 17.36 -21.96
N ALA A 364 3.52 18.39 -22.49
CA ALA A 364 2.26 18.87 -21.92
C ALA A 364 1.20 17.76 -21.76
N ALA A 365 1.16 16.80 -22.69
CA ALA A 365 0.24 15.67 -22.61
C ALA A 365 0.44 14.80 -21.35
N GLY A 366 1.68 14.66 -20.86
CA GLY A 366 1.98 13.91 -19.64
C GLY A 366 1.39 14.50 -18.35
N THR A 367 0.99 15.77 -18.40
CA THR A 367 0.35 16.46 -17.26
C THR A 367 -1.18 16.38 -17.30
N THR A 368 -1.74 15.81 -18.36
CA THR A 368 -3.20 15.66 -18.54
C THR A 368 -3.68 14.34 -17.95
N SER A 369 -4.99 14.24 -17.78
CA SER A 369 -5.67 13.02 -17.35
C SER A 369 -5.78 11.95 -18.45
N ASP A 370 -5.33 12.24 -19.67
CA ASP A 370 -5.33 11.28 -20.79
C ASP A 370 -4.29 10.15 -20.58
N PHE A 371 -3.39 10.34 -19.62
CA PHE A 371 -2.37 9.35 -19.26
C PHE A 371 -2.38 9.07 -17.76
N LEU A 372 -2.13 7.82 -17.38
CA LEU A 372 -1.96 7.37 -16.00
C LEU A 372 -0.88 8.13 -15.22
N LEU A 373 0.06 8.77 -15.92
CA LEU A 373 1.22 9.41 -15.32
C LEU A 373 0.84 10.52 -14.33
N SER A 374 -0.09 11.40 -14.71
CA SER A 374 -0.56 12.48 -13.85
C SER A 374 -1.34 11.95 -12.65
N PHE A 375 -2.17 10.91 -12.85
CA PHE A 375 -2.89 10.22 -11.80
C PHE A 375 -1.91 9.66 -10.76
N TRP A 376 -0.93 8.86 -11.17
CA TRP A 376 0.06 8.30 -10.26
C TRP A 376 0.91 9.37 -9.58
N TYR A 377 1.30 10.43 -10.29
CA TYR A 377 2.08 11.50 -9.69
C TYR A 377 1.35 12.17 -8.53
N MET A 378 0.05 12.42 -8.68
CA MET A 378 -0.79 13.01 -7.62
C MET A 378 -1.01 12.02 -6.46
N HIS A 379 -1.54 10.84 -6.75
CA HIS A 379 -1.96 9.89 -5.72
C HIS A 379 -0.79 9.29 -4.96
N GLU A 380 0.31 9.04 -5.64
CA GLU A 380 1.47 8.34 -5.07
C GLU A 380 2.55 9.28 -4.54
N ARG A 381 2.40 10.61 -4.66
CA ARG A 381 3.33 11.56 -4.03
C ARG A 381 3.41 11.36 -2.51
N GLY A 382 2.33 10.92 -1.92
CA GLY A 382 2.23 10.57 -0.50
C GLY A 382 3.13 9.42 -0.06
N ALA A 383 3.64 8.59 -0.98
CA ALA A 383 4.53 7.45 -0.69
C ALA A 383 5.78 7.82 0.12
N ARG A 384 6.26 9.04 0.00
CA ARG A 384 7.38 9.57 0.79
C ARG A 384 6.99 10.02 2.20
N ILE A 385 5.70 9.96 2.53
CA ILE A 385 5.12 10.51 3.77
C ILE A 385 4.46 9.42 4.61
N TYR A 386 3.55 8.64 4.02
CA TYR A 386 2.83 7.60 4.76
C TYR A 386 3.72 6.39 5.10
N ASP A 387 3.30 5.57 6.07
CA ASP A 387 4.03 4.43 6.64
C ASP A 387 5.43 4.78 7.18
N GLY A 388 5.59 6.01 7.59
CA GLY A 388 6.83 6.64 8.01
C GLY A 388 7.45 7.47 6.89
N ALA A 389 7.61 8.78 7.16
CA ALA A 389 8.25 9.69 6.23
C ALA A 389 9.71 9.29 5.93
N ASP A 390 10.23 9.70 4.77
CA ASP A 390 11.63 9.48 4.37
C ASP A 390 12.61 9.79 5.49
N GLU A 391 12.41 10.90 6.19
CA GLU A 391 13.26 11.41 7.26
C GLU A 391 13.24 10.47 8.47
N VAL A 392 12.10 9.91 8.84
CA VAL A 392 11.96 8.93 9.93
C VAL A 392 12.80 7.69 9.64
N HIS A 393 12.70 7.16 8.43
CA HIS A 393 13.45 5.97 8.01
C HIS A 393 14.96 6.24 7.88
N LYS A 394 15.34 7.37 7.31
CA LYS A 394 16.76 7.80 7.21
C LYS A 394 17.39 7.93 8.59
N VAL A 395 16.71 8.59 9.53
CA VAL A 395 17.18 8.76 10.90
C VAL A 395 17.29 7.42 11.63
N ALA A 396 16.27 6.55 11.49
CA ALA A 396 16.28 5.22 12.11
C ALA A 396 17.47 4.37 11.61
N LEU A 397 17.67 4.33 10.29
CA LEU A 397 18.77 3.59 9.67
C LEU A 397 20.13 4.15 10.10
N ALA A 398 20.32 5.48 10.02
CA ALA A 398 21.58 6.11 10.39
C ALA A 398 21.94 5.85 11.86
N ARG A 399 20.97 5.98 12.78
CA ARG A 399 21.17 5.68 14.21
C ARG A 399 21.55 4.21 14.46
N SER A 400 20.92 3.28 13.75
CA SER A 400 21.25 1.85 13.83
C SER A 400 22.69 1.58 13.40
N ILE A 401 23.13 2.18 12.30
CA ILE A 401 24.49 2.07 11.79
C ILE A 401 25.49 2.68 12.80
N LEU A 402 25.28 3.91 13.22
CA LEU A 402 26.20 4.66 14.09
C LEU A 402 26.37 3.99 15.46
N LYS A 403 25.32 3.33 15.98
CA LYS A 403 25.40 2.61 17.25
C LYS A 403 26.50 1.55 17.26
N LYS A 404 26.80 0.92 16.13
CA LYS A 404 27.87 -0.09 16.02
C LYS A 404 29.27 0.50 16.20
N TYR A 405 29.44 1.77 15.89
CA TYR A 405 30.74 2.48 16.00
C TYR A 405 30.95 3.13 17.37
N VAL A 406 29.88 3.54 18.06
CA VAL A 406 29.97 4.11 19.41
C VAL A 406 30.26 3.04 20.47
N SER A 407 29.70 1.83 20.32
CA SER A 407 29.91 0.72 21.25
C SER A 407 31.29 0.04 21.15
N SER A 408 32.10 0.37 20.14
CA SER A 408 33.46 -0.16 19.95
C SER A 408 34.57 0.74 20.56
N THR A 409 34.20 1.86 21.16
CA THR A 409 35.12 2.84 21.77
C THR A 409 35.04 2.89 23.30
N SER A 410 34.35 1.95 23.96
CA SER A 410 34.23 1.83 25.42
C SER A 410 34.86 0.51 25.95
#